data_52d7b0f2f38907648001103b87c37876
#
_entry.id   52d7b0f2f38907648001103b87c37876
#
_cell.length_a   1.000
_cell.length_b   1.000
_cell.length_c   1.000
_cell.angle_alpha   90.00
_cell.angle_beta   90.00
_cell.angle_gamma   90.00
#
_symmetry.space_group_name_H-M   'P 1'
#
loop_
_entity.id
_entity.type
_entity.pdbx_description
1 polymer ?
#
loop_
_entity_poly.entity_id
_entity_poly.type
_entity_poly.pdbx_seq_one_letter_code
_entity_poly.pdbx_strand_id
1 'polypeptide(L)'
;MPNTETKIAQPKIVLSKYTAALLSGLQSVKKKVKPDDFSKIIVSQTVSFFALVYERIRNAVEYREDHLIRRAAIERIIKRRLMLHPEGIGEAENLLRELLWARYFPNGGLGGHDIQTIQKIIDNYLSIKKQVTAGRLSQEVYFLTDFVIDMLTCEIEETLSPEDTSSVTSLTYYIYQVLRKKVKIEGLTEEQRDAYFLTALERAYRRSDRSYQRYHLFAMFYQPIGQQNPEQLKTLSTTLPKIFKKVDEMVKSLYVDKLTLFIKKQLPPFLILFSLLKNKISKAQTILSDKNLLWNEVDLICREKYQQLNQRVRNLAIRSFIYIFLTKMLFALILEFPASRFFYNEVNTTSIIINTLFPPILMLTIVSIFLMPNEDNTKKIYQRIIGIIDADATFETTIAFMPKKAREKKPFLVFGFTIFYSLTFIVTLFLIYQLLKYLQFNFISMLIFIFFVSVVTFFSYRIKQIVNEYRLEEKGSIFSPFIDFFFMPILSLGKFFSSEIAKLNFFIFIFDFLIEAPFKLVFEVVEEWISFVKKRKEEII
;
A
#
# COMPACT_ATOMS: atom_id res chain seq x y z
N MET A 1 -35.87 -55.82 -2.33
CA MET A 1 -35.40 -55.01 -3.43
C MET A 1 -34.64 -53.79 -2.81
N PRO A 2 -33.34 -53.70 -2.95
CA PRO A 2 -32.60 -52.55 -2.42
C PRO A 2 -32.74 -51.36 -3.38
N ASN A 3 -33.19 -50.23 -2.85
CA ASN A 3 -33.22 -48.95 -3.54
C ASN A 3 -31.79 -48.52 -3.90
N THR A 4 -31.44 -48.63 -5.16
CA THR A 4 -30.27 -47.99 -5.76
C THR A 4 -30.58 -46.52 -5.91
N GLU A 5 -30.26 -45.71 -4.91
CA GLU A 5 -30.14 -44.27 -5.09
C GLU A 5 -29.04 -44.01 -6.12
N THR A 6 -29.46 -43.72 -7.33
CA THR A 6 -28.61 -43.18 -8.38
C THR A 6 -28.06 -41.86 -7.88
N LYS A 7 -26.83 -41.86 -7.35
CA LYS A 7 -26.02 -40.62 -7.15
C LYS A 7 -25.89 -39.95 -8.50
N ILE A 8 -26.73 -38.97 -8.76
CA ILE A 8 -26.58 -38.05 -9.89
C ILE A 8 -25.18 -37.44 -9.75
N ALA A 9 -24.27 -37.83 -10.64
CA ALA A 9 -22.93 -37.31 -10.70
C ALA A 9 -23.03 -35.81 -10.92
N GLN A 10 -22.74 -35.04 -9.89
CA GLN A 10 -22.77 -33.56 -9.99
C GLN A 10 -21.72 -33.11 -11.01
N PRO A 11 -22.00 -32.10 -11.85
CA PRO A 11 -21.10 -31.66 -12.88
C PRO A 11 -19.79 -31.17 -12.25
N LYS A 12 -18.70 -31.89 -12.52
CA LYS A 12 -17.36 -31.50 -12.11
C LYS A 12 -16.96 -30.22 -12.82
N ILE A 13 -16.36 -29.28 -12.09
CA ILE A 13 -15.77 -28.06 -12.69
C ILE A 13 -14.52 -28.47 -13.47
N VAL A 14 -14.47 -28.11 -14.74
CA VAL A 14 -13.27 -28.29 -15.58
C VAL A 14 -12.39 -27.06 -15.42
N LEU A 15 -11.22 -27.25 -14.78
CA LEU A 15 -10.35 -26.11 -14.48
C LEU A 15 -9.78 -25.47 -15.76
N SER A 16 -9.85 -24.14 -15.83
CA SER A 16 -9.26 -23.38 -16.93
C SER A 16 -7.74 -23.56 -16.97
N LYS A 17 -7.14 -23.44 -18.18
CA LYS A 17 -5.68 -23.55 -18.36
C LYS A 17 -4.89 -22.60 -17.45
N TYR A 18 -5.41 -21.43 -17.16
CA TYR A 18 -4.77 -20.46 -16.27
C TYR A 18 -4.82 -20.90 -14.82
N THR A 19 -5.94 -21.48 -14.38
CA THR A 19 -6.10 -22.02 -13.03
C THR A 19 -5.20 -23.24 -12.82
N ALA A 20 -5.12 -24.14 -13.79
CA ALA A 20 -4.21 -25.28 -13.73
C ALA A 20 -2.74 -24.84 -13.67
N ALA A 21 -2.34 -23.87 -14.49
CA ALA A 21 -0.99 -23.30 -14.46
C ALA A 21 -0.67 -22.60 -13.13
N LEU A 22 -1.64 -21.89 -12.53
CA LEU A 22 -1.46 -21.29 -11.21
C LEU A 22 -1.23 -22.35 -10.14
N LEU A 23 -2.03 -23.42 -10.12
CA LEU A 23 -1.88 -24.52 -9.16
C LEU A 23 -0.51 -25.18 -9.27
N SER A 24 -0.07 -25.52 -10.49
CA SER A 24 1.25 -26.12 -10.72
C SER A 24 2.38 -25.16 -10.30
N GLY A 25 2.26 -23.86 -10.62
CA GLY A 25 3.22 -22.85 -10.22
C GLY A 25 3.35 -22.70 -8.70
N LEU A 26 2.22 -22.61 -7.98
CA LEU A 26 2.23 -22.52 -6.52
C LEU A 26 2.74 -23.78 -5.82
N GLN A 27 2.48 -24.97 -6.39
CA GLN A 27 3.00 -26.24 -5.87
C GLN A 27 4.51 -26.38 -6.11
N SER A 28 5.03 -25.79 -7.19
CA SER A 28 6.46 -25.84 -7.53
C SER A 28 7.32 -24.84 -6.76
N VAL A 29 6.72 -23.87 -6.07
CA VAL A 29 7.42 -22.99 -5.14
C VAL A 29 7.87 -23.81 -3.93
N LYS A 30 8.88 -24.66 -4.16
CA LYS A 30 9.63 -25.30 -3.08
C LYS A 30 10.37 -24.19 -2.35
N LYS A 31 10.35 -24.22 -1.02
CA LYS A 31 11.29 -23.45 -0.22
C LYS A 31 12.67 -23.65 -0.81
N LYS A 32 13.24 -22.62 -1.43
CA LYS A 32 14.65 -22.67 -1.80
C LYS A 32 15.42 -22.84 -0.49
N VAL A 33 15.90 -24.05 -0.24
CA VAL A 33 16.84 -24.30 0.85
C VAL A 33 18.03 -23.39 0.53
N LYS A 34 18.19 -22.30 1.29
CA LYS A 34 19.41 -21.50 1.20
C LYS A 34 20.57 -22.46 1.47
N PRO A 35 21.65 -22.41 0.67
CA PRO A 35 22.84 -23.21 0.97
C PRO A 35 23.24 -22.97 2.42
N ASP A 36 23.70 -24.03 3.08
CA ASP A 36 24.17 -23.93 4.47
C ASP A 36 25.42 -23.03 4.45
N ASP A 37 25.21 -21.75 4.67
CA ASP A 37 26.25 -20.75 4.67
C ASP A 37 26.81 -20.65 6.09
N PHE A 38 28.03 -21.13 6.28
CA PHE A 38 28.73 -21.05 7.56
C PHE A 38 29.01 -19.60 8.01
N SER A 39 28.82 -18.63 7.12
CA SER A 39 29.03 -17.19 7.36
C SER A 39 27.74 -16.43 7.70
N LYS A 40 26.82 -17.05 8.47
CA LYS A 40 25.57 -16.42 8.88
C LYS A 40 25.81 -15.16 9.72
N ILE A 41 25.15 -14.08 9.39
CA ILE A 41 25.19 -12.84 10.19
C ILE A 41 24.34 -13.05 11.43
N ILE A 42 24.99 -13.02 12.61
CA ILE A 42 24.34 -13.13 13.92
C ILE A 42 24.48 -11.79 14.63
N VAL A 43 23.36 -11.24 15.08
CA VAL A 43 23.32 -9.96 15.80
C VAL A 43 22.90 -10.17 17.26
N SER A 44 23.32 -9.24 18.13
CA SER A 44 22.98 -9.28 19.55
C SER A 44 21.46 -9.18 19.79
N GLN A 45 20.93 -10.04 20.65
CA GLN A 45 19.50 -10.01 21.01
C GLN A 45 19.11 -8.75 21.77
N THR A 46 20.02 -8.21 22.58
CA THR A 46 19.78 -6.98 23.35
C THR A 46 19.64 -5.77 22.42
N VAL A 47 20.59 -5.59 21.50
CA VAL A 47 20.54 -4.53 20.49
C VAL A 47 19.30 -4.68 19.62
N SER A 48 19.00 -5.91 19.19
CA SER A 48 17.80 -6.22 18.41
C SER A 48 16.49 -5.88 19.14
N PHE A 49 16.44 -6.01 20.47
CA PHE A 49 15.23 -5.62 21.20
C PHE A 49 14.98 -4.11 21.13
N PHE A 50 16.00 -3.30 21.38
CA PHE A 50 15.88 -1.84 21.33
C PHE A 50 15.61 -1.32 19.91
N ALA A 51 16.32 -1.88 18.92
CA ALA A 51 16.07 -1.55 17.52
C ALA A 51 14.65 -1.90 17.07
N LEU A 52 14.11 -3.05 17.49
CA LEU A 52 12.73 -3.44 17.22
C LEU A 52 11.71 -2.48 17.86
N VAL A 53 11.93 -2.09 19.13
CA VAL A 53 11.03 -1.13 19.81
C VAL A 53 11.02 0.20 19.07
N TYR A 54 12.20 0.70 18.72
CA TYR A 54 12.34 1.92 17.92
C TYR A 54 11.56 1.83 16.60
N GLU A 55 11.79 0.78 15.80
CA GLU A 55 11.11 0.60 14.51
C GLU A 55 9.59 0.39 14.68
N ARG A 56 9.14 -0.27 15.75
CA ARG A 56 7.69 -0.38 16.03
C ARG A 56 7.04 0.95 16.33
N ILE A 57 7.68 1.81 17.12
CA ILE A 57 7.17 3.15 17.41
C ILE A 57 7.12 3.97 16.13
N ARG A 58 8.17 3.94 15.33
CA ARG A 58 8.25 4.64 14.07
C ARG A 58 7.20 4.18 13.06
N ASN A 59 7.08 2.87 12.88
CA ASN A 59 6.13 2.27 11.92
C ASN A 59 4.67 2.28 12.43
N ALA A 60 4.43 2.63 13.71
CA ALA A 60 3.07 2.68 14.28
C ALA A 60 2.14 3.66 13.54
N VAL A 61 2.70 4.66 12.89
CA VAL A 61 1.96 5.67 12.10
C VAL A 61 1.81 5.24 10.63
N GLU A 62 2.62 4.27 10.16
CA GLU A 62 2.61 3.81 8.78
C GLU A 62 1.79 2.52 8.62
N TYR A 63 0.55 2.65 8.11
CA TYR A 63 -0.30 1.50 7.74
C TYR A 63 0.05 1.03 6.33
N ARG A 64 1.21 0.40 6.15
CA ARG A 64 1.67 -0.13 4.88
C ARG A 64 1.79 -1.65 4.93
N GLU A 65 1.82 -2.28 3.77
CA GLU A 65 2.13 -3.70 3.62
C GLU A 65 3.58 -3.97 4.02
N ASP A 66 3.89 -5.18 4.52
CA ASP A 66 5.20 -5.53 5.08
C ASP A 66 6.36 -5.28 4.12
N HIS A 67 6.19 -5.62 2.83
CA HIS A 67 7.21 -5.37 1.81
C HIS A 67 7.51 -3.88 1.61
N LEU A 68 6.49 -2.99 1.71
CA LEU A 68 6.68 -1.55 1.63
C LEU A 68 7.42 -1.00 2.86
N ILE A 69 7.13 -1.56 4.03
CA ILE A 69 7.83 -1.19 5.28
C ILE A 69 9.31 -1.61 5.18
N ARG A 70 9.60 -2.85 4.72
CA ARG A 70 10.97 -3.33 4.51
C ARG A 70 11.72 -2.47 3.49
N ARG A 71 11.11 -2.18 2.33
CA ARG A 71 11.70 -1.31 1.31
C ARG A 71 12.00 0.09 1.86
N ALA A 72 11.05 0.69 2.59
CA ALA A 72 11.25 2.01 3.19
C ALA A 72 12.39 2.00 4.23
N ALA A 73 12.55 0.92 5.00
CA ALA A 73 13.69 0.74 5.89
C ALA A 73 15.00 0.66 5.12
N ILE A 74 15.06 -0.15 4.07
CA ILE A 74 16.22 -0.26 3.17
C ILE A 74 16.58 1.11 2.59
N GLU A 75 15.58 1.86 2.09
CA GLU A 75 15.79 3.19 1.53
C GLU A 75 16.43 4.16 2.54
N ARG A 76 15.95 4.18 3.77
CA ARG A 76 16.51 5.04 4.83
C ARG A 76 17.95 4.69 5.15
N ILE A 77 18.21 3.38 5.34
CA ILE A 77 19.54 2.90 5.67
C ILE A 77 20.50 3.24 4.54
N ILE A 78 20.16 2.92 3.30
CA ILE A 78 20.98 3.19 2.12
C ILE A 78 21.24 4.70 1.97
N LYS A 79 20.21 5.54 2.05
CA LYS A 79 20.38 7.01 1.94
C LYS A 79 21.34 7.54 3.00
N ARG A 80 21.19 7.11 4.24
CA ARG A 80 22.09 7.53 5.34
C ARG A 80 23.51 7.03 5.14
N ARG A 81 23.68 5.75 4.79
CA ARG A 81 24.99 5.13 4.56
C ARG A 81 25.73 5.79 3.39
N LEU A 82 25.05 6.07 2.28
CA LEU A 82 25.61 6.74 1.12
C LEU A 82 25.93 8.23 1.36
N MET A 83 25.33 8.88 2.37
CA MET A 83 25.77 10.20 2.80
C MET A 83 27.10 10.17 3.53
N LEU A 84 27.37 9.10 4.30
CA LEU A 84 28.62 8.92 5.03
C LEU A 84 29.71 8.33 4.12
N HIS A 85 29.35 7.35 3.29
CA HIS A 85 30.23 6.62 2.39
C HIS A 85 29.68 6.64 0.96
N PRO A 86 29.91 7.72 0.19
CA PRO A 86 29.30 7.90 -1.14
C PRO A 86 29.67 6.83 -2.16
N GLU A 87 30.80 6.15 -1.99
CA GLU A 87 31.24 5.05 -2.87
C GLU A 87 30.51 3.73 -2.59
N GLY A 88 29.86 3.57 -1.44
CA GLY A 88 29.03 2.41 -1.08
C GLY A 88 29.80 1.10 -0.84
N ILE A 89 31.12 1.15 -0.73
CA ILE A 89 31.97 -0.04 -0.57
C ILE A 89 31.74 -0.66 0.81
N GLY A 90 31.40 -1.96 0.86
CA GLY A 90 31.14 -2.69 2.11
C GLY A 90 29.81 -2.36 2.81
N GLU A 91 28.98 -1.50 2.24
CA GLU A 91 27.74 -1.06 2.86
C GLU A 91 26.63 -2.11 2.85
N ALA A 92 26.77 -3.17 2.06
CA ALA A 92 25.83 -4.30 2.06
C ALA A 92 25.77 -5.00 3.43
N GLU A 93 26.93 -5.29 4.06
CA GLU A 93 26.98 -5.94 5.36
C GLU A 93 26.31 -5.08 6.44
N ASN A 94 26.62 -3.80 6.46
CA ASN A 94 26.01 -2.84 7.40
C ASN A 94 24.50 -2.75 7.21
N LEU A 95 24.02 -2.69 5.97
CA LEU A 95 22.59 -2.72 5.65
C LEU A 95 21.94 -3.99 6.21
N LEU A 96 22.51 -5.17 5.95
CA LEU A 96 21.94 -6.44 6.39
C LEU A 96 21.95 -6.59 7.91
N ARG A 97 22.98 -6.13 8.61
CA ARG A 97 23.03 -6.08 10.08
C ARG A 97 21.91 -5.21 10.65
N GLU A 98 21.69 -4.01 10.10
CA GLU A 98 20.62 -3.14 10.57
C GLU A 98 19.22 -3.72 10.34
N LEU A 99 19.00 -4.42 9.21
CA LEU A 99 17.74 -5.12 8.94
C LEU A 99 17.49 -6.29 9.91
N LEU A 100 18.56 -7.00 10.34
CA LEU A 100 18.50 -8.05 11.35
C LEU A 100 18.25 -7.47 12.75
N TRP A 101 18.88 -6.35 13.12
CA TRP A 101 18.58 -5.66 14.40
C TRP A 101 17.11 -5.28 14.50
N ALA A 102 16.57 -4.71 13.45
CA ALA A 102 15.16 -4.30 13.39
C ALA A 102 14.18 -5.49 13.26
N ARG A 103 14.67 -6.73 13.15
CA ARG A 103 13.90 -7.96 12.93
C ARG A 103 13.02 -7.95 11.69
N TYR A 104 13.46 -7.25 10.66
CA TYR A 104 12.84 -7.39 9.33
C TYR A 104 13.10 -8.76 8.70
N PHE A 105 14.20 -9.39 9.10
CA PHE A 105 14.55 -10.77 8.81
C PHE A 105 14.92 -11.53 10.10
N PRO A 106 14.77 -12.87 10.14
CA PRO A 106 15.14 -13.65 11.29
C PRO A 106 16.66 -13.62 11.52
N ASN A 107 17.11 -13.58 12.78
CA ASN A 107 18.53 -13.61 13.14
C ASN A 107 19.19 -14.88 12.55
N GLY A 108 20.33 -14.72 11.88
CA GLY A 108 20.99 -15.82 11.17
C GLY A 108 20.30 -16.24 9.86
N GLY A 109 19.28 -15.50 9.39
CA GLY A 109 18.59 -15.76 8.13
C GLY A 109 19.30 -15.21 6.88
N LEU A 110 20.32 -14.38 7.07
CA LEU A 110 21.15 -13.77 6.02
C LEU A 110 22.60 -14.14 6.24
N GLY A 111 23.40 -14.25 5.16
CA GLY A 111 24.79 -14.71 5.21
C GLY A 111 25.69 -14.06 4.17
N GLY A 112 26.90 -14.59 4.01
CA GLY A 112 27.93 -14.05 3.13
C GLY A 112 27.51 -13.99 1.67
N HIS A 113 26.72 -14.96 1.20
CA HIS A 113 26.17 -14.94 -0.15
C HIS A 113 25.23 -13.75 -0.36
N ASP A 114 24.37 -13.46 0.64
CA ASP A 114 23.47 -12.31 0.56
C ASP A 114 24.28 -11.00 0.54
N ILE A 115 25.37 -10.90 1.36
CA ILE A 115 26.28 -9.72 1.35
C ILE A 115 26.86 -9.48 -0.05
N GLN A 116 27.43 -10.52 -0.67
CA GLN A 116 28.03 -10.40 -2.00
C GLN A 116 27.00 -10.00 -3.06
N THR A 117 25.82 -10.61 -3.02
CA THR A 117 24.74 -10.31 -3.98
C THR A 117 24.25 -8.88 -3.83
N ILE A 118 24.01 -8.43 -2.61
CA ILE A 118 23.52 -7.07 -2.34
C ILE A 118 24.61 -6.04 -2.65
N GLN A 119 25.89 -6.33 -2.34
CA GLN A 119 26.99 -5.42 -2.69
C GLN A 119 27.10 -5.22 -4.20
N LYS A 120 27.00 -6.30 -4.98
CA LYS A 120 26.99 -6.21 -6.44
C LYS A 120 25.83 -5.34 -6.96
N ILE A 121 24.65 -5.48 -6.37
CA ILE A 121 23.50 -4.64 -6.72
C ILE A 121 23.82 -3.17 -6.42
N ILE A 122 24.30 -2.85 -5.21
CA ILE A 122 24.68 -1.49 -4.81
C ILE A 122 25.70 -0.90 -5.78
N ASP A 123 26.78 -1.63 -6.09
CA ASP A 123 27.86 -1.18 -6.97
C ASP A 123 27.35 -0.85 -8.37
N ASN A 124 26.50 -1.72 -8.95
CA ASN A 124 25.90 -1.50 -10.25
C ASN A 124 25.03 -0.24 -10.29
N TYR A 125 24.19 -0.05 -9.28
CA TYR A 125 23.31 1.13 -9.21
C TYR A 125 24.09 2.42 -8.96
N LEU A 126 25.16 2.40 -8.17
CA LEU A 126 26.00 3.57 -7.94
C LEU A 126 26.80 3.93 -9.18
N SER A 127 27.30 2.92 -9.92
CA SER A 127 27.95 3.12 -11.22
C SER A 127 27.00 3.81 -12.21
N ILE A 128 25.76 3.31 -12.35
CA ILE A 128 24.73 3.92 -13.20
C ILE A 128 24.40 5.34 -12.71
N LYS A 129 24.18 5.54 -11.42
CA LYS A 129 23.92 6.86 -10.85
C LYS A 129 24.98 7.87 -11.29
N LYS A 130 26.27 7.52 -11.13
CA LYS A 130 27.40 8.38 -11.51
C LYS A 130 27.37 8.75 -13.00
N GLN A 131 27.06 7.76 -13.86
CA GLN A 131 27.01 7.96 -15.32
C GLN A 131 25.81 8.81 -15.76
N VAL A 132 24.60 8.53 -15.23
CA VAL A 132 23.38 9.24 -15.66
C VAL A 132 23.25 10.64 -15.07
N THR A 133 23.96 10.96 -13.99
CA THR A 133 23.91 12.30 -13.37
C THR A 133 25.05 13.21 -13.84
N ALA A 134 26.09 12.68 -14.48
CA ALA A 134 27.24 13.45 -14.92
C ALA A 134 26.86 14.58 -15.91
N GLY A 135 27.27 15.82 -15.61
CA GLY A 135 27.08 16.98 -16.49
C GLY A 135 25.63 17.48 -16.61
N ARG A 136 24.72 17.10 -15.69
CA ARG A 136 23.31 17.48 -15.74
C ARG A 136 22.96 18.59 -14.74
N LEU A 137 21.81 19.24 -14.99
CA LEU A 137 21.27 20.28 -14.10
C LEU A 137 20.75 19.69 -12.79
N SER A 138 20.83 20.44 -11.70
CA SER A 138 20.46 19.98 -10.35
C SER A 138 19.07 19.35 -10.25
N GLN A 139 18.07 19.89 -10.95
CA GLN A 139 16.70 19.34 -10.93
C GLN A 139 16.61 17.96 -11.61
N GLU A 140 17.34 17.78 -12.71
CA GLU A 140 17.40 16.50 -13.42
C GLU A 140 18.21 15.47 -12.61
N VAL A 141 19.31 15.90 -11.98
CA VAL A 141 20.12 15.07 -11.06
C VAL A 141 19.26 14.57 -9.91
N TYR A 142 18.45 15.44 -9.30
CA TYR A 142 17.54 15.03 -8.22
C TYR A 142 16.55 13.95 -8.68
N PHE A 143 15.88 14.17 -9.82
CA PHE A 143 14.93 13.21 -10.38
C PHE A 143 15.58 11.84 -10.68
N LEU A 144 16.77 11.86 -11.34
CA LEU A 144 17.48 10.62 -11.69
C LEU A 144 18.00 9.89 -10.46
N THR A 145 18.51 10.62 -9.48
CA THR A 145 18.96 10.04 -8.21
C THR A 145 17.80 9.38 -7.45
N ASP A 146 16.66 10.06 -7.32
CA ASP A 146 15.45 9.52 -6.68
C ASP A 146 14.99 8.25 -7.39
N PHE A 147 14.96 8.26 -8.73
CA PHE A 147 14.56 7.10 -9.51
C PHE A 147 15.53 5.91 -9.34
N VAL A 148 16.84 6.15 -9.36
CA VAL A 148 17.86 5.12 -9.14
C VAL A 148 17.75 4.51 -7.75
N ILE A 149 17.53 5.32 -6.72
CA ILE A 149 17.35 4.84 -5.34
C ILE A 149 16.05 4.04 -5.20
N ASP A 150 14.95 4.49 -5.80
CA ASP A 150 13.70 3.73 -5.85
C ASP A 150 13.93 2.31 -6.39
N MET A 151 14.61 2.22 -7.53
CA MET A 151 14.89 0.94 -8.19
C MET A 151 15.84 0.05 -7.37
N LEU A 152 16.93 0.63 -6.86
CA LEU A 152 17.90 -0.05 -6.00
C LEU A 152 17.21 -0.71 -4.80
N THR A 153 16.37 0.05 -4.10
CA THR A 153 15.73 -0.41 -2.87
C THR A 153 14.67 -1.47 -3.11
N CYS A 154 13.96 -1.41 -4.25
CA CYS A 154 13.02 -2.45 -4.67
C CYS A 154 13.76 -3.74 -5.04
N GLU A 155 14.86 -3.67 -5.81
CA GLU A 155 15.63 -4.85 -6.20
C GLU A 155 16.26 -5.55 -5.00
N ILE A 156 16.78 -4.78 -4.03
CA ILE A 156 17.32 -5.34 -2.78
C ILE A 156 16.21 -6.07 -2.00
N GLU A 157 15.04 -5.44 -1.82
CA GLU A 157 13.94 -6.05 -1.07
C GLU A 157 13.46 -7.36 -1.70
N GLU A 158 13.25 -7.39 -3.03
CA GLU A 158 12.83 -8.60 -3.73
C GLU A 158 13.89 -9.70 -3.72
N THR A 159 15.18 -9.33 -3.77
CA THR A 159 16.29 -10.27 -3.67
C THR A 159 16.34 -10.94 -2.31
N LEU A 160 16.07 -10.19 -1.24
CA LEU A 160 16.04 -10.70 0.13
C LEU A 160 14.77 -11.50 0.47
N SER A 161 13.68 -11.29 -0.27
CA SER A 161 12.36 -11.93 -0.05
C SER A 161 11.82 -12.70 -1.27
N PRO A 162 12.58 -13.67 -1.84
CA PRO A 162 12.24 -14.30 -3.12
C PRO A 162 10.98 -15.18 -3.08
N GLU A 163 10.65 -15.79 -1.93
CA GLU A 163 9.44 -16.65 -1.79
C GLU A 163 8.16 -15.83 -1.82
N ASP A 164 8.14 -14.70 -1.11
CA ASP A 164 7.01 -13.77 -1.11
C ASP A 164 6.80 -13.22 -2.52
N THR A 165 7.88 -12.78 -3.16
CA THR A 165 7.87 -12.21 -4.52
C THR A 165 7.33 -13.19 -5.55
N SER A 166 7.81 -14.45 -5.55
CA SER A 166 7.38 -15.48 -6.50
C SER A 166 5.89 -15.81 -6.39
N SER A 167 5.39 -15.99 -5.17
CA SER A 167 3.97 -16.26 -4.92
C SER A 167 3.09 -15.10 -5.38
N VAL A 168 3.43 -13.88 -4.99
CA VAL A 168 2.65 -12.69 -5.35
C VAL A 168 2.71 -12.44 -6.86
N THR A 169 3.84 -12.65 -7.51
CA THR A 169 3.98 -12.52 -8.97
C THR A 169 3.10 -13.51 -9.71
N SER A 170 3.06 -14.80 -9.28
CA SER A 170 2.19 -15.82 -9.86
C SER A 170 0.72 -15.43 -9.76
N LEU A 171 0.29 -14.92 -8.61
CA LEU A 171 -1.08 -14.47 -8.38
C LEU A 171 -1.41 -13.21 -9.19
N THR A 172 -0.48 -12.26 -9.28
CA THR A 172 -0.62 -11.04 -10.12
C THR A 172 -0.79 -11.42 -11.58
N TYR A 173 0.04 -12.33 -12.07
CA TYR A 173 -0.05 -12.82 -13.44
C TYR A 173 -1.37 -13.54 -13.72
N TYR A 174 -1.88 -14.32 -12.77
CA TYR A 174 -3.18 -14.97 -12.90
C TYR A 174 -4.32 -13.97 -13.05
N ILE A 175 -4.38 -12.93 -12.20
CA ILE A 175 -5.38 -11.87 -12.35
C ILE A 175 -5.26 -11.19 -13.72
N TYR A 176 -4.02 -10.92 -14.15
CA TYR A 176 -3.75 -10.35 -15.46
C TYR A 176 -4.35 -11.18 -16.59
N GLN A 177 -4.09 -12.49 -16.61
CA GLN A 177 -4.59 -13.38 -17.66
C GLN A 177 -6.12 -13.47 -17.71
N VAL A 178 -6.77 -13.49 -16.55
CA VAL A 178 -8.25 -13.54 -16.45
C VAL A 178 -8.88 -12.22 -16.92
N LEU A 179 -8.33 -11.08 -16.52
CA LEU A 179 -8.94 -9.77 -16.80
C LEU A 179 -8.46 -9.12 -18.10
N ARG A 180 -7.35 -9.57 -18.69
CA ARG A 180 -6.72 -8.95 -19.87
C ARG A 180 -7.72 -8.70 -21.02
N LYS A 181 -8.55 -9.69 -21.33
CA LYS A 181 -9.54 -9.60 -22.42
C LYS A 181 -10.65 -8.59 -22.16
N LYS A 182 -10.85 -8.17 -20.91
CA LYS A 182 -11.86 -7.19 -20.50
C LYS A 182 -11.35 -5.75 -20.48
N VAL A 183 -10.07 -5.54 -20.78
CA VAL A 183 -9.45 -4.20 -20.85
C VAL A 183 -9.25 -3.80 -22.32
N LYS A 184 -9.91 -2.72 -22.73
CA LYS A 184 -9.80 -2.12 -24.07
C LYS A 184 -9.45 -0.65 -23.95
N ILE A 185 -8.32 -0.25 -24.53
CA ILE A 185 -7.85 1.14 -24.59
C ILE A 185 -7.63 1.49 -26.05
N GLU A 186 -8.39 2.47 -26.54
CA GLU A 186 -8.28 2.90 -27.94
C GLU A 186 -6.94 3.56 -28.23
N GLY A 187 -6.37 3.21 -29.37
CA GLY A 187 -5.18 3.87 -29.91
C GLY A 187 -3.87 3.57 -29.21
N LEU A 188 -3.83 2.54 -28.38
CA LEU A 188 -2.59 1.97 -27.82
C LEU A 188 -2.30 0.62 -28.45
N THR A 189 -1.01 0.30 -28.54
CA THR A 189 -0.56 -1.07 -28.88
C THR A 189 -0.92 -2.02 -27.72
N GLU A 190 -0.93 -3.34 -28.01
CA GLU A 190 -1.18 -4.34 -26.97
C GLU A 190 -0.15 -4.25 -25.83
N GLU A 191 1.14 -4.05 -26.16
CA GLU A 191 2.21 -3.90 -25.17
C GLU A 191 1.99 -2.68 -24.27
N GLN A 192 1.62 -1.54 -24.84
CA GLN A 192 1.33 -0.33 -24.05
C GLN A 192 0.12 -0.52 -23.15
N ARG A 193 -0.96 -1.14 -23.67
CA ARG A 193 -2.15 -1.47 -22.87
C ARG A 193 -1.76 -2.38 -21.70
N ASP A 194 -0.99 -3.43 -21.97
CA ASP A 194 -0.57 -4.40 -20.97
C ASP A 194 0.35 -3.78 -19.92
N ALA A 195 1.23 -2.86 -20.30
CA ALA A 195 2.06 -2.10 -19.39
C ALA A 195 1.24 -1.22 -18.43
N TYR A 196 0.27 -0.47 -18.93
CA TYR A 196 -0.65 0.30 -18.07
C TYR A 196 -1.49 -0.62 -17.18
N PHE A 197 -1.94 -1.75 -17.71
CA PHE A 197 -2.78 -2.67 -16.96
C PHE A 197 -2.01 -3.36 -15.83
N LEU A 198 -0.77 -3.83 -16.07
CA LEU A 198 0.08 -4.42 -15.04
C LEU A 198 0.48 -3.39 -13.97
N THR A 199 0.80 -2.16 -14.37
CA THR A 199 1.06 -1.08 -13.39
C THR A 199 -0.16 -0.80 -12.51
N ALA A 200 -1.36 -0.82 -13.10
CA ALA A 200 -2.60 -0.65 -12.34
C ALA A 200 -2.89 -1.85 -11.42
N LEU A 201 -2.53 -3.06 -11.85
CA LEU A 201 -2.67 -4.28 -11.07
C LEU A 201 -1.71 -4.29 -9.87
N GLU A 202 -0.46 -3.88 -10.07
CA GLU A 202 0.50 -3.65 -8.99
C GLU A 202 -0.06 -2.70 -7.94
N ARG A 203 -0.63 -1.58 -8.36
CA ARG A 203 -1.25 -0.59 -7.47
C ARG A 203 -2.52 -1.10 -6.77
N ALA A 204 -3.33 -1.89 -7.47
CA ALA A 204 -4.62 -2.36 -6.94
C ALA A 204 -4.47 -3.56 -6.01
N TYR A 205 -3.70 -4.59 -6.42
CA TYR A 205 -3.57 -5.86 -5.74
C TYR A 205 -2.39 -5.90 -4.76
N ARG A 206 -1.16 -5.58 -5.21
CA ARG A 206 0.02 -5.53 -4.33
C ARG A 206 0.04 -4.28 -3.44
N ARG A 207 -0.82 -3.30 -3.71
CA ARG A 207 -0.82 -1.99 -3.04
C ARG A 207 0.51 -1.27 -3.16
N SER A 208 1.26 -1.59 -4.21
CA SER A 208 2.59 -1.08 -4.49
C SER A 208 2.63 0.44 -4.52
N ASP A 209 3.65 1.02 -3.93
CA ASP A 209 3.94 2.44 -4.02
C ASP A 209 4.55 2.81 -5.39
N ARG A 210 4.90 4.07 -5.55
CA ARG A 210 5.46 4.57 -6.81
C ARG A 210 6.78 3.92 -7.15
N SER A 211 7.62 3.62 -6.18
CA SER A 211 8.93 3.02 -6.37
C SER A 211 8.81 1.63 -6.97
N TYR A 212 7.94 0.77 -6.41
CA TYR A 212 7.67 -0.55 -6.98
C TYR A 212 7.03 -0.49 -8.36
N GLN A 213 6.09 0.45 -8.60
CA GLN A 213 5.48 0.62 -9.92
C GLN A 213 6.53 1.02 -10.97
N ARG A 214 7.49 1.89 -10.63
CA ARG A 214 8.62 2.24 -11.48
C ARG A 214 9.51 1.02 -11.74
N TYR A 215 9.85 0.28 -10.70
CA TYR A 215 10.72 -0.88 -10.77
C TYR A 215 10.13 -2.00 -11.64
N HIS A 216 8.90 -2.42 -11.37
CA HIS A 216 8.25 -3.49 -12.13
C HIS A 216 7.95 -3.09 -13.57
N LEU A 217 7.54 -1.86 -13.81
CA LEU A 217 7.34 -1.38 -15.18
C LEU A 217 8.65 -1.33 -15.96
N PHE A 218 9.75 -0.94 -15.33
CA PHE A 218 11.07 -1.04 -15.93
C PHE A 218 11.47 -2.50 -16.22
N ALA A 219 11.28 -3.38 -15.24
CA ALA A 219 11.63 -4.81 -15.35
C ALA A 219 10.82 -5.59 -16.40
N MET A 220 9.66 -5.05 -16.85
CA MET A 220 8.93 -5.63 -17.99
C MET A 220 9.66 -5.52 -19.32
N PHE A 221 10.47 -4.48 -19.51
CA PHE A 221 11.12 -4.18 -20.79
C PHE A 221 12.63 -4.37 -20.74
N TYR A 222 13.21 -4.34 -19.54
CA TYR A 222 14.66 -4.40 -19.33
C TYR A 222 14.97 -5.33 -18.16
N GLN A 223 16.12 -5.97 -18.20
CA GLN A 223 16.60 -6.71 -17.03
C GLN A 223 16.90 -5.75 -15.88
N PRO A 224 16.67 -6.16 -14.60
CA PRO A 224 17.05 -5.37 -13.43
C PRO A 224 18.52 -4.94 -13.48
N ILE A 225 18.80 -3.72 -13.06
CA ILE A 225 20.14 -3.11 -13.18
C ILE A 225 21.19 -3.88 -12.39
N GLY A 226 20.84 -4.39 -11.22
CA GLY A 226 21.76 -5.17 -10.37
C GLY A 226 22.18 -6.51 -10.98
N GLN A 227 21.43 -7.04 -11.95
CA GLN A 227 21.74 -8.31 -12.64
C GLN A 227 22.54 -8.13 -13.92
N GLN A 228 22.73 -6.89 -14.41
CA GLN A 228 23.40 -6.60 -15.67
C GLN A 228 24.93 -6.63 -15.54
N ASN A 229 25.58 -6.89 -16.67
CA ASN A 229 27.03 -6.84 -16.78
C ASN A 229 27.54 -5.40 -17.07
N PRO A 230 28.80 -5.06 -16.75
CA PRO A 230 29.32 -3.69 -16.92
C PRO A 230 29.19 -3.11 -18.33
N GLU A 231 29.31 -3.93 -19.38
CA GLU A 231 29.14 -3.51 -20.78
C GLU A 231 27.69 -3.14 -21.09
N GLN A 232 26.73 -3.94 -20.60
CA GLN A 232 25.29 -3.66 -20.72
C GLN A 232 24.93 -2.38 -19.98
N LEU A 233 25.47 -2.16 -18.78
CA LEU A 233 25.27 -0.95 -18.00
C LEU A 233 25.76 0.29 -18.74
N LYS A 234 26.92 0.24 -19.36
CA LYS A 234 27.47 1.36 -20.13
C LYS A 234 26.62 1.71 -21.34
N THR A 235 26.13 0.71 -22.06
CA THR A 235 25.22 0.93 -23.19
C THR A 235 23.87 1.47 -22.75
N LEU A 236 23.32 0.94 -21.66
CA LEU A 236 22.03 1.34 -21.12
C LEU A 236 22.07 2.77 -20.54
N SER A 237 23.18 3.18 -19.92
CA SER A 237 23.32 4.46 -19.22
C SER A 237 22.95 5.67 -20.08
N THR A 238 23.23 5.61 -21.38
CA THR A 238 22.92 6.71 -22.32
C THR A 238 21.43 6.89 -22.57
N THR A 239 20.66 5.81 -22.51
CA THR A 239 19.21 5.81 -22.80
C THR A 239 18.35 5.86 -21.53
N LEU A 240 18.91 5.47 -20.37
CA LEU A 240 18.19 5.41 -19.08
C LEU A 240 17.43 6.69 -18.71
N PRO A 241 17.96 7.90 -18.87
CA PRO A 241 17.22 9.11 -18.48
C PRO A 241 15.90 9.27 -19.25
N LYS A 242 15.90 8.91 -20.55
CA LYS A 242 14.68 8.93 -21.37
C LYS A 242 13.71 7.81 -20.96
N ILE A 243 14.23 6.62 -20.65
CA ILE A 243 13.44 5.48 -20.18
C ILE A 243 12.78 5.82 -18.83
N PHE A 244 13.54 6.34 -17.88
CA PHE A 244 13.03 6.71 -16.57
C PHE A 244 11.92 7.77 -16.65
N LYS A 245 12.09 8.77 -17.52
CA LYS A 245 11.04 9.76 -17.76
C LYS A 245 9.77 9.13 -18.32
N LYS A 246 9.91 8.25 -19.32
CA LYS A 246 8.77 7.54 -19.92
C LYS A 246 8.07 6.62 -18.92
N VAL A 247 8.81 5.87 -18.11
CA VAL A 247 8.27 5.02 -17.04
C VAL A 247 7.50 5.87 -16.03
N ASP A 248 8.06 6.99 -15.59
CA ASP A 248 7.42 7.88 -14.62
C ASP A 248 6.13 8.52 -15.16
N GLU A 249 6.12 8.92 -16.44
CA GLU A 249 4.94 9.42 -17.13
C GLU A 249 3.84 8.34 -17.21
N MET A 250 4.21 7.09 -17.52
CA MET A 250 3.27 5.97 -17.56
C MET A 250 2.68 5.68 -16.18
N VAL A 251 3.49 5.64 -15.12
CA VAL A 251 3.04 5.44 -13.74
C VAL A 251 2.07 6.53 -13.30
N LYS A 252 2.26 7.77 -13.72
CA LYS A 252 1.39 8.93 -13.41
C LYS A 252 0.15 9.05 -14.31
N SER A 253 0.01 8.16 -15.28
CA SER A 253 -1.06 8.26 -16.29
C SER A 253 -2.45 8.08 -15.70
N LEU A 254 -3.41 8.86 -16.17
CA LEU A 254 -4.84 8.70 -15.87
C LEU A 254 -5.40 7.32 -16.26
N TYR A 255 -4.76 6.63 -17.21
CA TYR A 255 -5.14 5.25 -17.57
C TYR A 255 -4.89 4.32 -16.39
N VAL A 256 -3.74 4.44 -15.72
CA VAL A 256 -3.41 3.65 -14.53
C VAL A 256 -4.42 3.90 -13.41
N ASP A 257 -4.81 5.16 -13.16
CA ASP A 257 -5.78 5.49 -12.11
C ASP A 257 -7.15 4.84 -12.38
N LYS A 258 -7.66 4.96 -13.62
CA LYS A 258 -8.95 4.37 -14.01
C LYS A 258 -8.92 2.85 -13.97
N LEU A 259 -7.84 2.24 -14.48
CA LEU A 259 -7.66 0.79 -14.45
C LEU A 259 -7.54 0.28 -13.01
N THR A 260 -6.85 1.01 -12.12
CA THR A 260 -6.76 0.67 -10.70
C THR A 260 -8.15 0.60 -10.05
N LEU A 261 -9.03 1.57 -10.34
CA LEU A 261 -10.41 1.54 -9.84
C LEU A 261 -11.21 0.36 -10.40
N PHE A 262 -11.06 0.07 -11.69
CA PHE A 262 -11.70 -1.09 -12.31
C PHE A 262 -11.23 -2.40 -11.66
N ILE A 263 -9.91 -2.58 -11.51
CA ILE A 263 -9.34 -3.80 -10.93
C ILE A 263 -9.80 -3.97 -9.48
N LYS A 264 -9.76 -2.92 -8.66
CA LYS A 264 -10.22 -2.98 -7.25
C LYS A 264 -11.64 -3.53 -7.10
N LYS A 265 -12.53 -3.21 -8.03
CA LYS A 265 -13.90 -3.75 -8.06
C LYS A 265 -13.97 -5.24 -8.39
N GLN A 266 -12.95 -5.78 -9.06
CA GLN A 266 -12.89 -7.18 -9.46
C GLN A 266 -12.07 -8.05 -8.50
N LEU A 267 -11.34 -7.45 -7.54
CA LEU A 267 -10.42 -8.18 -6.66
C LEU A 267 -11.08 -9.13 -5.65
N PRO A 268 -12.26 -8.88 -5.05
CA PRO A 268 -12.76 -9.70 -3.95
C PRO A 268 -12.77 -11.22 -4.23
N PRO A 269 -13.24 -11.71 -5.38
CA PRO A 269 -13.22 -13.15 -5.69
C PRO A 269 -11.80 -13.73 -5.74
N PHE A 270 -10.84 -12.96 -6.29
CA PHE A 270 -9.44 -13.37 -6.35
C PHE A 270 -8.82 -13.46 -4.95
N LEU A 271 -9.09 -12.50 -4.06
CA LEU A 271 -8.58 -12.50 -2.69
C LEU A 271 -9.08 -13.71 -1.90
N ILE A 272 -10.35 -14.08 -2.07
CA ILE A 272 -10.92 -15.28 -1.43
C ILE A 272 -10.32 -16.55 -2.03
N LEU A 273 -10.24 -16.65 -3.36
CA LEU A 273 -9.60 -17.78 -4.05
C LEU A 273 -8.13 -17.94 -3.60
N PHE A 274 -7.36 -16.86 -3.50
CA PHE A 274 -5.97 -16.93 -3.06
C PHE A 274 -5.81 -17.32 -1.59
N SER A 275 -6.76 -16.90 -0.74
CA SER A 275 -6.80 -17.37 0.66
C SER A 275 -7.04 -18.87 0.72
N LEU A 276 -7.92 -19.42 -0.12
CA LEU A 276 -8.15 -20.85 -0.24
C LEU A 276 -6.88 -21.60 -0.68
N LEU A 277 -6.24 -21.11 -1.75
CA LEU A 277 -5.03 -21.73 -2.30
C LEU A 277 -3.86 -21.69 -1.30
N LYS A 278 -3.67 -20.57 -0.60
CA LYS A 278 -2.61 -20.43 0.41
C LYS A 278 -2.79 -21.40 1.57
N ASN A 279 -4.04 -21.61 2.02
CA ASN A 279 -4.32 -22.43 3.18
C ASN A 279 -4.37 -23.94 2.85
N LYS A 280 -4.78 -24.32 1.64
CA LYS A 280 -5.10 -25.71 1.28
C LYS A 280 -4.54 -26.13 -0.08
N ILE A 281 -3.31 -25.70 -0.42
CA ILE A 281 -2.70 -25.94 -1.73
C ILE A 281 -2.65 -27.44 -2.11
N SER A 282 -2.38 -28.33 -1.15
CA SER A 282 -2.32 -29.78 -1.38
C SER A 282 -3.66 -30.41 -1.78
N LYS A 283 -4.79 -29.83 -1.35
CA LYS A 283 -6.15 -30.27 -1.65
C LYS A 283 -6.86 -29.37 -2.66
N ALA A 284 -6.18 -28.35 -3.15
CA ALA A 284 -6.79 -27.30 -3.96
C ALA A 284 -7.46 -27.85 -5.22
N GLN A 285 -6.83 -28.79 -5.93
CA GLN A 285 -7.40 -29.38 -7.14
C GLN A 285 -8.72 -30.08 -6.87
N THR A 286 -8.82 -30.87 -5.79
CA THR A 286 -10.05 -31.58 -5.39
C THR A 286 -11.15 -30.59 -5.02
N ILE A 287 -10.81 -29.56 -4.23
CA ILE A 287 -11.78 -28.54 -3.78
C ILE A 287 -12.31 -27.72 -4.97
N LEU A 288 -11.45 -27.31 -5.87
CA LEU A 288 -11.84 -26.48 -7.02
C LEU A 288 -12.66 -27.26 -8.07
N SER A 289 -12.52 -28.60 -8.13
CA SER A 289 -13.26 -29.43 -9.06
C SER A 289 -14.66 -29.83 -8.57
N ASP A 290 -14.99 -29.63 -7.30
CA ASP A 290 -16.28 -29.97 -6.70
C ASP A 290 -17.02 -28.71 -6.23
N LYS A 291 -18.24 -28.51 -6.76
CA LYS A 291 -19.03 -27.31 -6.47
C LYS A 291 -19.41 -27.18 -4.98
N ASN A 292 -19.70 -28.27 -4.32
CA ASN A 292 -20.12 -28.27 -2.92
C ASN A 292 -18.92 -28.02 -1.99
N LEU A 293 -17.80 -28.72 -2.25
CA LEU A 293 -16.57 -28.46 -1.50
C LEU A 293 -16.10 -27.04 -1.67
N LEU A 294 -16.15 -26.52 -2.89
CA LEU A 294 -15.79 -25.13 -3.17
C LEU A 294 -16.70 -24.14 -2.44
N TRP A 295 -18.02 -24.37 -2.45
CA TRP A 295 -18.96 -23.50 -1.73
C TRP A 295 -18.66 -23.47 -0.23
N ASN A 296 -18.49 -24.62 0.39
CA ASN A 296 -18.22 -24.72 1.83
C ASN A 296 -16.94 -23.99 2.23
N GLU A 297 -15.88 -24.13 1.42
CA GLU A 297 -14.61 -23.45 1.68
C GLU A 297 -14.69 -21.94 1.44
N VAL A 298 -15.36 -21.51 0.39
CA VAL A 298 -15.57 -20.08 0.10
C VAL A 298 -16.40 -19.43 1.21
N ASP A 299 -17.47 -20.08 1.67
CA ASP A 299 -18.32 -19.58 2.76
C ASP A 299 -17.52 -19.46 4.06
N LEU A 300 -16.74 -20.48 4.41
CA LEU A 300 -15.88 -20.46 5.60
C LEU A 300 -14.90 -19.29 5.55
N ILE A 301 -14.16 -19.15 4.45
CA ILE A 301 -13.15 -18.09 4.28
C ILE A 301 -13.83 -16.72 4.29
N CYS A 302 -14.98 -16.56 3.63
CA CYS A 302 -15.71 -15.30 3.64
C CYS A 302 -16.13 -14.91 5.07
N ARG A 303 -16.68 -15.83 5.86
CA ARG A 303 -17.06 -15.58 7.26
C ARG A 303 -15.86 -15.16 8.10
N GLU A 304 -14.73 -15.87 7.98
CA GLU A 304 -13.49 -15.52 8.68
C GLU A 304 -13.02 -14.11 8.29
N LYS A 305 -12.99 -13.79 6.98
CA LYS A 305 -12.57 -12.47 6.49
C LYS A 305 -13.51 -11.36 6.94
N TYR A 306 -14.82 -11.58 6.95
CA TYR A 306 -15.79 -10.60 7.42
C TYR A 306 -15.69 -10.37 8.93
N GLN A 307 -15.43 -11.41 9.72
CA GLN A 307 -15.16 -11.26 11.16
C GLN A 307 -13.88 -10.47 11.41
N GLN A 308 -12.77 -10.80 10.73
CA GLN A 308 -11.51 -10.08 10.84
C GLN A 308 -11.68 -8.60 10.43
N LEU A 309 -12.42 -8.36 9.35
CA LEU A 309 -12.75 -7.02 8.87
C LEU A 309 -13.54 -6.23 9.93
N ASN A 310 -14.57 -6.82 10.50
CA ASN A 310 -15.40 -6.19 11.53
C ASN A 310 -14.58 -5.84 12.78
N GLN A 311 -13.74 -6.77 13.25
CA GLN A 311 -12.83 -6.52 14.37
C GLN A 311 -11.83 -5.39 14.05
N ARG A 312 -11.27 -5.39 12.84
CA ARG A 312 -10.33 -4.35 12.39
C ARG A 312 -11.00 -2.98 12.36
N VAL A 313 -12.20 -2.88 11.78
CA VAL A 313 -12.95 -1.63 11.69
C VAL A 313 -13.34 -1.13 13.07
N ARG A 314 -13.84 -2.02 13.96
CA ARG A 314 -14.18 -1.66 15.34
C ARG A 314 -12.97 -1.15 16.12
N ASN A 315 -11.83 -1.84 16.02
CA ASN A 315 -10.60 -1.43 16.70
C ASN A 315 -10.08 -0.09 16.16
N LEU A 316 -10.16 0.14 14.86
CA LEU A 316 -9.83 1.42 14.24
C LEU A 316 -10.77 2.53 14.72
N ALA A 317 -12.07 2.29 14.77
CA ALA A 317 -13.06 3.25 15.24
C ALA A 317 -12.80 3.65 16.70
N ILE A 318 -12.59 2.69 17.60
CA ILE A 318 -12.32 2.96 19.03
C ILE A 318 -11.02 3.73 19.19
N ARG A 319 -9.93 3.29 18.55
CA ARG A 319 -8.63 3.98 18.64
C ARG A 319 -8.70 5.40 18.11
N SER A 320 -9.37 5.59 16.98
CA SER A 320 -9.52 6.92 16.39
C SER A 320 -10.43 7.81 17.22
N PHE A 321 -11.50 7.28 17.84
CA PHE A 321 -12.32 8.02 18.77
C PHE A 321 -11.50 8.56 19.94
N ILE A 322 -10.72 7.69 20.60
CA ILE A 322 -9.87 8.08 21.73
C ILE A 322 -8.83 9.13 21.27
N TYR A 323 -8.18 8.91 20.15
CA TYR A 323 -7.17 9.82 19.61
C TYR A 323 -7.77 11.20 19.28
N ILE A 324 -8.89 11.23 18.56
CA ILE A 324 -9.57 12.49 18.18
C ILE A 324 -10.07 13.21 19.44
N PHE A 325 -10.64 12.49 20.40
CA PHE A 325 -11.12 13.07 21.64
C PHE A 325 -9.98 13.72 22.44
N LEU A 326 -8.87 12.98 22.66
CA LEU A 326 -7.73 13.49 23.42
C LEU A 326 -7.04 14.66 22.71
N THR A 327 -6.82 14.57 21.38
CA THR A 327 -6.24 15.68 20.63
C THR A 327 -7.14 16.90 20.63
N LYS A 328 -8.45 16.71 20.52
CA LYS A 328 -9.41 17.81 20.53
C LYS A 328 -9.48 18.46 21.91
N MET A 329 -9.46 17.68 22.98
CA MET A 329 -9.40 18.20 24.35
C MET A 329 -8.12 19.03 24.57
N LEU A 330 -6.98 18.54 24.08
CA LEU A 330 -5.72 19.29 24.16
C LEU A 330 -5.77 20.61 23.37
N PHE A 331 -6.34 20.60 22.15
CA PHE A 331 -6.55 21.80 21.34
C PHE A 331 -7.52 22.79 22.01
N ALA A 332 -8.57 22.29 22.66
CA ALA A 332 -9.50 23.13 23.40
C ALA A 332 -8.79 23.86 24.55
N LEU A 333 -7.93 23.16 25.30
CA LEU A 333 -7.22 23.72 26.45
C LEU A 333 -6.10 24.68 26.04
N ILE A 334 -5.29 24.34 24.99
CA ILE A 334 -4.09 25.11 24.63
C ILE A 334 -4.42 26.26 23.68
N LEU A 335 -5.37 26.11 22.77
CA LEU A 335 -5.66 27.09 21.73
C LEU A 335 -7.02 27.74 21.92
N GLU A 336 -8.10 26.96 22.02
CA GLU A 336 -9.46 27.48 21.94
C GLU A 336 -9.85 28.31 23.18
N PHE A 337 -9.56 27.78 24.37
CA PHE A 337 -9.87 28.45 25.63
C PHE A 337 -9.03 29.73 25.81
N PRO A 338 -7.68 29.73 25.68
CA PRO A 338 -6.89 30.95 25.81
C PRO A 338 -7.21 31.98 24.73
N ALA A 339 -7.39 31.55 23.48
CA ALA A 339 -7.73 32.45 22.38
C ALA A 339 -9.12 33.09 22.57
N SER A 340 -10.11 32.33 23.01
CA SER A 340 -11.44 32.87 23.30
C SER A 340 -11.40 33.92 24.43
N ARG A 341 -10.61 33.66 25.48
CA ARG A 341 -10.46 34.61 26.59
C ARG A 341 -9.69 35.86 26.17
N PHE A 342 -8.63 35.69 25.35
CA PHE A 342 -7.78 36.81 24.92
C PHE A 342 -8.45 37.73 23.89
N PHE A 343 -9.16 37.16 22.90
CA PHE A 343 -9.75 37.95 21.80
C PHE A 343 -11.19 38.39 22.06
N TYR A 344 -11.96 37.63 22.86
CA TYR A 344 -13.41 37.87 23.04
C TYR A 344 -13.79 38.22 24.48
N ASN A 345 -12.84 38.16 25.43
CA ASN A 345 -13.08 38.35 26.88
C ASN A 345 -14.16 37.46 27.48
N GLU A 346 -14.78 36.59 26.71
CA GLU A 346 -15.83 35.66 27.10
C GLU A 346 -15.52 34.24 26.62
N VAL A 347 -15.83 33.26 27.44
CA VAL A 347 -15.67 31.84 27.10
C VAL A 347 -17.02 31.16 27.08
N ASN A 348 -17.52 30.82 25.90
CA ASN A 348 -18.75 30.05 25.79
C ASN A 348 -18.43 28.56 25.99
N THR A 349 -18.65 28.08 27.23
CA THR A 349 -18.38 26.67 27.60
C THR A 349 -19.19 25.67 26.76
N THR A 350 -20.44 26.02 26.40
CA THR A 350 -21.29 25.16 25.57
C THR A 350 -20.69 24.95 24.18
N SER A 351 -20.20 26.02 23.54
CA SER A 351 -19.58 25.90 22.23
C SER A 351 -18.31 25.05 22.28
N ILE A 352 -17.49 25.18 23.34
CA ILE A 352 -16.28 24.36 23.52
C ILE A 352 -16.64 22.86 23.73
N ILE A 353 -17.66 22.56 24.52
CA ILE A 353 -18.13 21.19 24.75
C ILE A 353 -18.61 20.57 23.42
N ILE A 354 -19.48 21.28 22.69
CA ILE A 354 -19.96 20.80 21.38
C ILE A 354 -18.79 20.62 20.42
N ASN A 355 -17.88 21.58 20.34
CA ASN A 355 -16.71 21.54 19.49
C ASN A 355 -15.78 20.35 19.82
N THR A 356 -15.69 19.99 21.10
CA THR A 356 -14.84 18.86 21.56
C THR A 356 -15.48 17.50 21.32
N LEU A 357 -16.79 17.36 21.56
CA LEU A 357 -17.49 16.07 21.52
C LEU A 357 -18.01 15.72 20.11
N PHE A 358 -18.40 16.71 19.31
CA PHE A 358 -19.04 16.47 18.01
C PHE A 358 -18.15 15.69 17.03
N PRO A 359 -16.86 16.02 16.78
CA PRO A 359 -16.04 15.30 15.82
C PRO A 359 -15.84 13.81 16.16
N PRO A 360 -15.51 13.40 17.41
CA PRO A 360 -15.43 11.99 17.79
C PRO A 360 -16.76 11.24 17.61
N ILE A 361 -17.89 11.87 18.03
CA ILE A 361 -19.23 11.27 17.88
C ILE A 361 -19.61 11.14 16.40
N LEU A 362 -19.33 12.15 15.59
CA LEU A 362 -19.54 12.11 14.13
C LEU A 362 -18.80 10.94 13.51
N MET A 363 -17.56 10.69 13.91
CA MET A 363 -16.79 9.57 13.44
C MET A 363 -17.46 8.23 13.75
N LEU A 364 -17.87 8.01 15.00
CA LEU A 364 -18.56 6.77 15.39
C LEU A 364 -19.87 6.60 14.60
N THR A 365 -20.63 7.67 14.43
CA THR A 365 -21.88 7.66 13.65
C THR A 365 -21.62 7.25 12.21
N ILE A 366 -20.64 7.87 11.52
CA ILE A 366 -20.33 7.53 10.13
C ILE A 366 -19.86 6.07 10.00
N VAL A 367 -19.00 5.60 10.91
CA VAL A 367 -18.49 4.22 10.88
C VAL A 367 -19.61 3.20 11.18
N SER A 368 -20.56 3.53 12.06
CA SER A 368 -21.71 2.66 12.39
C SER A 368 -22.68 2.45 11.21
N ILE A 369 -22.71 3.39 10.26
CA ILE A 369 -23.56 3.28 9.05
C ILE A 369 -22.94 2.35 8.02
N PHE A 370 -21.67 1.98 8.15
CA PHE A 370 -21.01 1.11 7.17
C PHE A 370 -21.55 -0.32 7.26
N LEU A 371 -22.22 -0.73 6.19
CA LEU A 371 -22.74 -2.09 6.05
C LEU A 371 -21.60 -3.06 5.78
N MET A 372 -21.44 -4.05 6.66
CA MET A 372 -20.48 -5.14 6.43
C MET A 372 -20.98 -6.07 5.32
N PRO A 373 -20.05 -6.73 4.56
CA PRO A 373 -20.43 -7.75 3.60
C PRO A 373 -21.22 -8.88 4.29
N ASN A 374 -22.25 -9.39 3.61
CA ASN A 374 -23.18 -10.40 4.12
C ASN A 374 -23.13 -11.68 3.26
N GLU A 375 -24.01 -12.62 3.55
CA GLU A 375 -24.13 -13.91 2.84
C GLU A 375 -24.44 -13.72 1.34
N ASP A 376 -25.24 -12.72 0.97
CA ASP A 376 -25.54 -12.44 -0.45
C ASP A 376 -24.27 -12.04 -1.21
N ASN A 377 -23.37 -11.28 -0.56
CA ASN A 377 -22.06 -10.98 -1.12
C ASN A 377 -21.20 -12.24 -1.29
N THR A 378 -21.29 -13.20 -0.34
CA THR A 378 -20.60 -14.50 -0.44
C THR A 378 -21.10 -15.30 -1.64
N LYS A 379 -22.42 -15.37 -1.87
CA LYS A 379 -23.01 -16.03 -3.05
C LYS A 379 -22.50 -15.41 -4.36
N LYS A 380 -22.43 -14.08 -4.43
CA LYS A 380 -21.89 -13.35 -5.60
C LYS A 380 -20.41 -13.66 -5.81
N ILE A 381 -19.60 -13.65 -4.73
CA ILE A 381 -18.17 -14.00 -4.79
C ILE A 381 -18.01 -15.44 -5.30
N TYR A 382 -18.76 -16.39 -4.78
CA TYR A 382 -18.71 -17.79 -5.21
C TYR A 382 -19.03 -17.95 -6.70
N GLN A 383 -20.13 -17.34 -7.18
CA GLN A 383 -20.49 -17.38 -8.59
C GLN A 383 -19.38 -16.79 -9.47
N ARG A 384 -18.76 -15.69 -9.01
CA ARG A 384 -17.66 -15.07 -9.72
C ARG A 384 -16.40 -15.95 -9.72
N ILE A 385 -16.12 -16.67 -8.63
CA ILE A 385 -15.01 -17.63 -8.56
C ILE A 385 -15.24 -18.76 -9.58
N ILE A 386 -16.44 -19.32 -9.68
CA ILE A 386 -16.76 -20.34 -10.71
C ILE A 386 -16.45 -19.78 -12.10
N GLY A 387 -16.94 -18.57 -12.44
CA GLY A 387 -16.67 -17.95 -13.71
C GLY A 387 -15.18 -17.67 -14.02
N ILE A 388 -14.33 -17.65 -12.97
CA ILE A 388 -12.88 -17.46 -13.11
C ILE A 388 -12.15 -18.78 -13.33
N ILE A 389 -12.55 -19.85 -12.58
CA ILE A 389 -11.82 -21.12 -12.54
C ILE A 389 -12.29 -22.12 -13.58
N ASP A 390 -13.56 -22.08 -13.97
CA ASP A 390 -14.18 -23.03 -14.90
C ASP A 390 -13.85 -22.66 -16.34
N ALA A 391 -13.38 -23.63 -17.12
CA ALA A 391 -13.04 -23.44 -18.53
C ALA A 391 -14.28 -23.18 -19.42
N ASP A 392 -15.43 -23.78 -19.02
CA ASP A 392 -16.68 -23.71 -19.76
C ASP A 392 -17.58 -22.54 -19.33
N ALA A 393 -17.24 -21.89 -18.20
CA ALA A 393 -18.00 -20.74 -17.73
C ALA A 393 -17.58 -19.43 -18.40
N THR A 394 -18.56 -18.58 -18.67
CA THR A 394 -18.29 -17.20 -19.08
C THR A 394 -18.00 -16.33 -17.87
N PHE A 395 -16.81 -15.73 -17.84
CA PHE A 395 -16.50 -14.74 -16.84
C PHE A 395 -17.26 -13.44 -17.14
N GLU A 396 -18.37 -13.23 -16.44
CA GLU A 396 -19.22 -12.06 -16.59
C GLU A 396 -18.66 -10.89 -15.77
N THR A 397 -18.11 -9.90 -16.44
CA THR A 397 -17.73 -8.62 -15.84
C THR A 397 -17.87 -7.50 -16.84
N THR A 398 -17.91 -6.27 -16.33
CA THR A 398 -17.92 -5.07 -17.17
C THR A 398 -16.62 -4.96 -17.95
N ILE A 399 -16.68 -4.46 -19.19
CA ILE A 399 -15.49 -4.15 -19.98
C ILE A 399 -14.97 -2.79 -19.55
N ALA A 400 -13.68 -2.71 -19.23
CA ALA A 400 -13.00 -1.44 -19.03
C ALA A 400 -12.67 -0.82 -20.39
N PHE A 401 -13.55 0.01 -20.88
CA PHE A 401 -13.34 0.73 -22.15
C PHE A 401 -12.81 2.14 -21.88
N MET A 402 -11.70 2.51 -22.52
CA MET A 402 -11.06 3.81 -22.37
C MET A 402 -10.81 4.41 -23.76
N PRO A 403 -11.49 5.49 -24.15
CA PRO A 403 -11.26 6.16 -25.43
C PRO A 403 -9.87 6.82 -25.45
N LYS A 404 -9.24 6.83 -26.64
CA LYS A 404 -7.90 7.42 -26.90
C LYS A 404 -7.82 8.89 -26.53
N LYS A 405 -8.85 9.64 -26.88
CA LYS A 405 -9.03 11.01 -26.38
C LYS A 405 -9.96 10.95 -25.17
N ALA A 406 -9.50 11.40 -24.01
CA ALA A 406 -10.45 11.95 -23.07
C ALA A 406 -11.33 12.87 -23.93
N ARG A 407 -12.63 12.50 -24.08
CA ARG A 407 -13.64 13.28 -24.80
C ARG A 407 -13.26 14.74 -24.61
N GLU A 408 -12.94 15.44 -25.71
CA GLU A 408 -12.49 16.84 -25.63
C GLU A 408 -13.40 17.50 -24.61
N LYS A 409 -12.83 17.85 -23.47
CA LYS A 409 -13.64 18.44 -22.41
C LYS A 409 -14.17 19.69 -23.05
N LYS A 410 -15.45 19.72 -23.39
CA LYS A 410 -16.07 20.93 -23.94
C LYS A 410 -15.72 22.02 -22.91
N PRO A 411 -14.86 22.99 -23.23
CA PRO A 411 -14.31 23.90 -22.22
C PRO A 411 -15.42 24.64 -21.48
N PHE A 412 -16.51 24.92 -22.16
CA PHE A 412 -17.71 25.53 -21.61
C PHE A 412 -18.39 24.66 -20.53
N LEU A 413 -18.51 23.33 -20.76
CA LEU A 413 -19.09 22.43 -19.76
C LEU A 413 -18.17 22.27 -18.54
N VAL A 414 -16.87 22.17 -18.74
CA VAL A 414 -15.91 22.11 -17.63
C VAL A 414 -15.97 23.39 -16.80
N PHE A 415 -16.01 24.53 -17.45
CA PHE A 415 -16.17 25.82 -16.78
C PHE A 415 -17.49 25.90 -15.99
N GLY A 416 -18.61 25.52 -16.60
CA GLY A 416 -19.91 25.47 -15.92
C GLY A 416 -19.92 24.53 -14.72
N PHE A 417 -19.37 23.32 -14.83
CA PHE A 417 -19.24 22.40 -13.69
C PHE A 417 -18.29 22.93 -12.61
N THR A 418 -17.22 23.63 -12.99
CA THR A 418 -16.30 24.25 -12.02
C THR A 418 -17.01 25.35 -11.23
N ILE A 419 -17.76 26.21 -11.90
CA ILE A 419 -18.55 27.24 -11.22
C ILE A 419 -19.59 26.61 -10.28
N PHE A 420 -20.33 25.62 -10.78
CA PHE A 420 -21.35 24.93 -9.98
C PHE A 420 -20.76 24.26 -8.74
N TYR A 421 -19.60 23.60 -8.89
CA TYR A 421 -18.87 23.01 -7.76
C TYR A 421 -18.37 24.09 -6.78
N SER A 422 -17.82 25.20 -7.27
CA SER A 422 -17.38 26.30 -6.41
C SER A 422 -18.56 26.93 -5.66
N LEU A 423 -19.71 27.08 -6.31
CA LEU A 423 -20.93 27.56 -5.66
C LEU A 423 -21.38 26.60 -4.56
N THR A 424 -21.43 25.29 -4.84
CA THR A 424 -21.77 24.28 -3.83
C THR A 424 -20.80 24.31 -2.65
N PHE A 425 -19.50 24.50 -2.90
CA PHE A 425 -18.49 24.65 -1.87
C PHE A 425 -18.80 25.85 -0.95
N ILE A 426 -19.08 27.01 -1.55
CA ILE A 426 -19.42 28.24 -0.82
C ILE A 426 -20.72 28.07 -0.02
N VAL A 427 -21.75 27.50 -0.64
CA VAL A 427 -23.06 27.27 0.02
C VAL A 427 -22.89 26.31 1.21
N THR A 428 -22.16 25.22 1.05
CA THR A 428 -21.92 24.26 2.14
C THR A 428 -21.20 24.92 3.31
N LEU A 429 -20.15 25.69 3.06
CA LEU A 429 -19.42 26.40 4.14
C LEU A 429 -20.28 27.49 4.77
N PHE A 430 -21.08 28.20 3.98
CA PHE A 430 -22.01 29.20 4.49
C PHE A 430 -23.07 28.59 5.41
N LEU A 431 -23.66 27.46 5.05
CA LEU A 431 -24.63 26.74 5.90
C LEU A 431 -23.99 26.29 7.21
N ILE A 432 -22.76 25.75 7.15
CA ILE A 432 -22.02 25.38 8.37
C ILE A 432 -21.74 26.63 9.23
N TYR A 433 -21.30 27.73 8.62
CA TYR A 433 -21.06 28.98 9.32
C TYR A 433 -22.31 29.50 10.01
N GLN A 434 -23.47 29.51 9.34
CA GLN A 434 -24.75 29.97 9.93
C GLN A 434 -25.19 29.08 11.10
N LEU A 435 -25.01 27.74 10.95
CA LEU A 435 -25.31 26.81 12.05
C LEU A 435 -24.40 27.05 13.26
N LEU A 436 -23.09 27.24 13.05
CA LEU A 436 -22.15 27.49 14.13
C LEU A 436 -22.39 28.88 14.80
N LYS A 437 -22.76 29.87 14.00
CA LYS A 437 -23.15 31.19 14.50
C LYS A 437 -24.43 31.10 15.39
N TYR A 438 -25.41 30.32 14.97
CA TYR A 438 -26.60 30.05 15.76
C TYR A 438 -26.26 29.37 17.10
N LEU A 439 -25.25 28.47 17.11
CA LEU A 439 -24.72 27.81 18.31
C LEU A 439 -23.74 28.71 19.10
N GLN A 440 -23.66 30.01 18.78
CA GLN A 440 -22.84 31.01 19.47
C GLN A 440 -21.30 30.67 19.46
N PHE A 441 -20.82 30.03 18.40
CA PHE A 441 -19.38 29.82 18.22
C PHE A 441 -18.69 31.14 17.87
N ASN A 442 -17.54 31.39 18.48
CA ASN A 442 -16.64 32.45 18.01
C ASN A 442 -15.88 32.02 16.75
N PHE A 443 -15.28 32.96 16.03
CA PHE A 443 -14.62 32.68 14.76
C PHE A 443 -13.48 31.63 14.87
N ILE A 444 -12.71 31.66 15.95
CA ILE A 444 -11.62 30.71 16.20
C ILE A 444 -12.18 29.30 16.42
N SER A 445 -13.21 29.16 17.26
CA SER A 445 -13.89 27.88 17.48
C SER A 445 -14.52 27.34 16.19
N MET A 446 -15.06 28.21 15.31
CA MET A 446 -15.59 27.81 14.01
C MET A 446 -14.50 27.23 13.10
N LEU A 447 -13.34 27.87 12.99
CA LEU A 447 -12.21 27.36 12.20
C LEU A 447 -11.72 25.99 12.70
N ILE A 448 -11.56 25.86 14.01
CA ILE A 448 -11.14 24.61 14.64
C ILE A 448 -12.20 23.52 14.42
N PHE A 449 -13.49 23.85 14.50
CA PHE A 449 -14.59 22.91 14.23
C PHE A 449 -14.53 22.39 12.79
N ILE A 450 -14.49 23.29 11.80
CA ILE A 450 -14.44 22.93 10.38
C ILE A 450 -13.20 22.06 10.07
N PHE A 451 -12.06 22.41 10.65
CA PHE A 451 -10.83 21.63 10.50
C PHE A 451 -11.03 20.18 11.00
N PHE A 452 -11.46 19.99 12.24
CA PHE A 452 -11.62 18.65 12.81
C PHE A 452 -12.72 17.85 12.12
N VAL A 453 -13.87 18.45 11.81
CA VAL A 453 -14.96 17.78 11.08
C VAL A 453 -14.50 17.34 9.70
N SER A 454 -13.76 18.17 8.98
CA SER A 454 -13.23 17.81 7.66
C SER A 454 -12.24 16.66 7.71
N VAL A 455 -11.30 16.68 8.65
CA VAL A 455 -10.32 15.62 8.86
C VAL A 455 -10.99 14.30 9.26
N VAL A 456 -11.94 14.35 10.19
CA VAL A 456 -12.70 13.19 10.67
C VAL A 456 -13.53 12.57 9.55
N THR A 457 -14.22 13.38 8.76
CA THR A 457 -15.02 12.91 7.62
C THR A 457 -14.14 12.23 6.57
N PHE A 458 -13.00 12.82 6.25
CA PHE A 458 -12.03 12.24 5.33
C PHE A 458 -11.47 10.90 5.86
N PHE A 459 -11.14 10.83 7.14
CA PHE A 459 -10.65 9.60 7.76
C PHE A 459 -11.72 8.50 7.78
N SER A 460 -12.96 8.84 8.10
CA SER A 460 -14.09 7.91 8.04
C SER A 460 -14.30 7.36 6.62
N TYR A 461 -14.14 8.20 5.59
CA TYR A 461 -14.18 7.74 4.20
C TYR A 461 -13.08 6.72 3.87
N ARG A 462 -11.87 6.88 4.43
CA ARG A 462 -10.80 5.88 4.29
C ARG A 462 -11.16 4.55 4.95
N ILE A 463 -11.84 4.56 6.11
CA ILE A 463 -12.35 3.33 6.75
C ILE A 463 -13.38 2.64 5.84
N LYS A 464 -14.27 3.39 5.17
CA LYS A 464 -15.20 2.84 4.17
C LYS A 464 -14.48 2.07 3.06
N GLN A 465 -13.31 2.53 2.63
CA GLN A 465 -12.51 1.79 1.63
C GLN A 465 -12.04 0.43 2.14
N ILE A 466 -11.73 0.31 3.44
CA ILE A 466 -11.35 -0.96 4.07
C ILE A 466 -12.56 -1.91 4.10
N VAL A 467 -13.74 -1.42 4.44
CA VAL A 467 -14.98 -2.22 4.45
C VAL A 467 -15.30 -2.79 3.07
N ASN A 468 -15.03 -2.02 2.02
CA ASN A 468 -15.30 -2.42 0.65
C ASN A 468 -14.24 -3.38 0.05
N GLU A 469 -13.20 -3.76 0.79
CA GLU A 469 -12.13 -4.63 0.30
C GLU A 469 -12.63 -6.01 -0.18
N TYR A 470 -13.62 -6.59 0.52
CA TYR A 470 -14.23 -7.87 0.19
C TYR A 470 -15.65 -7.76 -0.35
N ARG A 471 -16.09 -6.57 -0.75
CA ARG A 471 -17.43 -6.33 -1.27
C ARG A 471 -17.41 -6.26 -2.80
N LEU A 472 -18.24 -7.09 -3.44
CA LEU A 472 -18.56 -6.92 -4.85
C LEU A 472 -19.55 -5.76 -4.97
N GLU A 473 -19.15 -4.66 -5.64
CA GLU A 473 -20.02 -3.50 -5.82
C GLU A 473 -21.30 -3.87 -6.57
N GLU A 474 -22.42 -3.49 -5.99
CA GLU A 474 -23.70 -3.41 -6.69
C GLU A 474 -23.79 -2.07 -7.45
N LYS A 475 -24.72 -2.00 -8.40
CA LYS A 475 -25.08 -0.72 -9.03
C LYS A 475 -25.42 0.27 -7.93
N GLY A 476 -24.69 1.39 -7.87
CA GLY A 476 -24.91 2.42 -6.86
C GLY A 476 -26.36 2.93 -6.88
N SER A 477 -26.87 3.34 -5.74
CA SER A 477 -28.15 4.03 -5.64
C SER A 477 -28.15 5.27 -6.56
N ILE A 478 -29.26 5.53 -7.22
CA ILE A 478 -29.46 6.72 -8.08
C ILE A 478 -29.17 8.02 -7.32
N PHE A 479 -29.39 8.02 -6.00
CA PHE A 479 -29.16 9.18 -5.13
C PHE A 479 -27.72 9.31 -4.62
N SER A 480 -26.90 8.25 -4.73
CA SER A 480 -25.50 8.29 -4.26
C SER A 480 -24.68 9.44 -4.88
N PRO A 481 -24.74 9.73 -6.20
CA PRO A 481 -23.98 10.83 -6.77
C PRO A 481 -24.36 12.22 -6.21
N PHE A 482 -25.64 12.42 -5.85
CA PHE A 482 -26.08 13.68 -5.26
C PHE A 482 -25.54 13.85 -3.84
N ILE A 483 -25.64 12.81 -3.00
CA ILE A 483 -25.10 12.82 -1.64
C ILE A 483 -23.59 13.04 -1.71
N ASP A 484 -22.89 12.28 -2.55
CA ASP A 484 -21.45 12.39 -2.73
C ASP A 484 -21.06 13.81 -3.17
N PHE A 485 -21.85 14.45 -4.02
CA PHE A 485 -21.59 15.81 -4.49
C PHE A 485 -21.63 16.85 -3.36
N PHE A 486 -22.61 16.79 -2.47
CA PHE A 486 -22.73 17.71 -1.34
C PHE A 486 -21.69 17.44 -0.24
N PHE A 487 -21.23 16.20 -0.09
CA PHE A 487 -20.13 15.85 0.84
C PHE A 487 -18.74 16.18 0.30
N MET A 488 -18.57 16.33 -1.03
CA MET A 488 -17.30 16.61 -1.68
C MET A 488 -16.55 17.82 -1.11
N PRO A 489 -17.17 18.97 -0.79
CA PRO A 489 -16.47 20.10 -0.21
C PRO A 489 -15.76 19.75 1.11
N ILE A 490 -16.45 19.08 2.02
CA ILE A 490 -15.91 18.68 3.32
C ILE A 490 -14.81 17.65 3.14
N LEU A 491 -15.00 16.65 2.27
CA LEU A 491 -13.99 15.66 1.93
C LEU A 491 -12.74 16.27 1.28
N SER A 492 -12.93 17.28 0.42
CA SER A 492 -11.83 17.99 -0.24
C SER A 492 -11.00 18.79 0.75
N LEU A 493 -11.63 19.48 1.70
CA LEU A 493 -10.95 20.14 2.81
C LEU A 493 -10.19 19.14 3.68
N GLY A 494 -10.82 18.04 4.05
CA GLY A 494 -10.20 16.99 4.84
C GLY A 494 -9.00 16.34 4.13
N LYS A 495 -9.09 16.11 2.81
CA LYS A 495 -7.98 15.65 1.99
C LYS A 495 -6.84 16.68 1.97
N PHE A 496 -7.15 17.96 1.78
CA PHE A 496 -6.17 19.04 1.80
C PHE A 496 -5.43 19.08 3.14
N PHE A 497 -6.14 19.17 4.25
CA PHE A 497 -5.53 19.19 5.58
C PHE A 497 -4.70 17.92 5.85
N SER A 498 -5.24 16.75 5.54
CA SER A 498 -4.51 15.48 5.72
C SER A 498 -3.26 15.40 4.85
N SER A 499 -3.28 15.92 3.61
CA SER A 499 -2.13 15.92 2.71
C SER A 499 -1.08 16.94 3.12
N GLU A 500 -1.48 18.11 3.60
CA GLU A 500 -0.56 19.15 4.07
C GLU A 500 0.12 18.73 5.40
N ILE A 501 -0.64 18.13 6.32
CA ILE A 501 -0.06 17.54 7.55
C ILE A 501 0.94 16.42 7.20
N ALA A 502 0.62 15.57 6.22
CA ALA A 502 1.54 14.53 5.77
C ALA A 502 2.82 15.08 5.09
N LYS A 503 2.76 16.28 4.51
CA LYS A 503 3.94 16.96 3.95
C LYS A 503 4.84 17.56 5.03
N LEU A 504 4.37 17.72 6.26
CA LEU A 504 5.21 18.05 7.41
C LEU A 504 6.17 16.92 7.79
N ASN A 505 6.60 16.14 6.80
CA ASN A 505 7.69 15.16 6.90
C ASN A 505 9.02 15.76 7.40
N PHE A 506 9.11 17.08 7.51
CA PHE A 506 10.22 17.77 8.16
C PHE A 506 10.47 17.27 9.59
N PHE A 507 9.41 17.01 10.36
CA PHE A 507 9.55 16.38 11.68
C PHE A 507 10.05 14.95 11.60
N ILE A 508 9.64 14.17 10.60
CA ILE A 508 10.15 12.81 10.37
C ILE A 508 11.62 12.88 9.96
N PHE A 509 12.00 13.82 9.10
CA PHE A 509 13.40 14.02 8.71
C PHE A 509 14.28 14.44 9.90
N ILE A 510 13.83 15.38 10.75
CA ILE A 510 14.52 15.73 11.99
C ILE A 510 14.62 14.53 12.92
N PHE A 511 13.56 13.74 13.06
CA PHE A 511 13.55 12.55 13.88
C PHE A 511 14.53 11.50 13.35
N ASP A 512 14.53 11.26 12.04
CA ASP A 512 15.44 10.30 11.40
C ASP A 512 16.91 10.75 11.53
N PHE A 513 17.21 12.03 11.41
CA PHE A 513 18.58 12.54 11.43
C PHE A 513 19.10 12.83 12.84
N LEU A 514 18.30 13.45 13.72
CA LEU A 514 18.70 13.85 15.08
C LEU A 514 18.61 12.71 16.09
N ILE A 515 17.67 11.79 15.91
CA ILE A 515 17.41 10.72 16.87
C ILE A 515 17.90 9.37 16.33
N GLU A 516 17.55 9.00 15.10
CA GLU A 516 17.88 7.68 14.56
C GLU A 516 19.38 7.49 14.34
N ALA A 517 20.09 8.48 13.78
CA ALA A 517 21.50 8.34 13.48
C ALA A 517 22.36 8.18 14.74
N PRO A 518 22.24 9.03 15.79
CA PRO A 518 22.98 8.82 17.04
C PRO A 518 22.61 7.52 17.76
N PHE A 519 21.32 7.14 17.75
CA PHE A 519 20.85 5.93 18.40
C PHE A 519 21.46 4.67 17.77
N LYS A 520 21.61 4.65 16.44
CA LYS A 520 22.21 3.51 15.72
C LYS A 520 23.72 3.44 15.90
N LEU A 521 24.41 4.58 16.01
CA LEU A 521 25.84 4.59 16.40
C LEU A 521 26.05 3.97 17.79
N VAL A 522 25.19 4.29 18.75
CA VAL A 522 25.23 3.66 20.08
C VAL A 522 25.01 2.15 19.97
N PHE A 523 24.12 1.69 19.10
CA PHE A 523 23.92 0.25 18.89
C PHE A 523 25.15 -0.45 18.29
N GLU A 524 25.84 0.17 17.33
CA GLU A 524 27.11 -0.35 16.80
C GLU A 524 28.15 -0.51 17.91
N VAL A 525 28.37 0.54 18.70
CA VAL A 525 29.33 0.51 19.82
C VAL A 525 28.98 -0.54 20.85
N VAL A 526 27.71 -0.67 21.22
CA VAL A 526 27.23 -1.68 22.18
C VAL A 526 27.43 -3.09 21.65
N GLU A 527 27.19 -3.32 20.34
CA GLU A 527 27.38 -4.64 19.72
C GLU A 527 28.86 -5.01 19.65
N GLU A 528 29.74 -4.08 19.27
CA GLU A 528 31.18 -4.29 19.28
C GLU A 528 31.69 -4.60 20.69
N TRP A 529 31.21 -3.87 21.70
CA TRP A 529 31.54 -4.14 23.09
C TRP A 529 31.07 -5.53 23.56
N ILE A 530 29.84 -5.94 23.23
CA ILE A 530 29.33 -7.28 23.56
C ILE A 530 30.17 -8.36 22.86
N SER A 531 30.52 -8.14 21.60
CA SER A 531 31.38 -9.05 20.82
C SER A 531 32.78 -9.19 21.45
N PHE A 532 33.36 -8.05 21.82
CA PHE A 532 34.66 -8.02 22.52
C PHE A 532 34.61 -8.79 23.85
N VAL A 533 33.60 -8.55 24.69
CA VAL A 533 33.43 -9.24 25.96
C VAL A 533 33.27 -10.76 25.78
N LYS A 534 32.48 -11.18 24.76
CA LYS A 534 32.35 -12.61 24.44
C LYS A 534 33.68 -13.24 24.05
N LYS A 535 34.41 -12.60 23.13
CA LYS A 535 35.73 -13.09 22.70
C LYS A 535 36.71 -13.22 23.86
N ARG A 536 36.75 -12.22 24.76
CA ARG A 536 37.58 -12.27 25.95
C ARG A 536 37.17 -13.38 26.91
N LYS A 537 35.88 -13.64 27.05
CA LYS A 537 35.38 -14.73 27.87
C LYS A 537 35.80 -16.11 27.32
N GLU A 538 35.72 -16.28 26.00
CA GLU A 538 36.15 -17.51 25.32
C GLU A 538 37.67 -17.72 25.39
N GLU A 539 38.48 -16.65 25.46
CA GLU A 539 39.94 -16.72 25.66
C GLU A 539 40.36 -17.09 27.11
N ILE A 540 39.47 -16.90 28.11
CA ILE A 540 39.75 -17.14 29.53
C ILE A 540 39.27 -18.54 29.98
N ILE A 541 38.29 -19.12 29.27
CA ILE A 541 37.72 -20.46 29.51
C ILE A 541 38.41 -21.49 28.63
#